data_9e5110a4403934d59da63ca5132c37ff
#
_entry.id   9e5110a4403934d59da63ca5132c37ff
#
_cell.length_a   1.000
_cell.length_b   1.000
_cell.length_c   1.000
_cell.angle_alpha   90.00
_cell.angle_beta   90.00
_cell.angle_gamma   90.00
#
_symmetry.space_group_name_H-M   'P 1'
#
loop_
_entity.id
_entity.type
_entity.pdbx_description
1 polymer ?
#
loop_
_entity_poly.entity_id
_entity_poly.type
_entity_poly.pdbx_seq_one_letter_code
_entity_poly.pdbx_strand_id
1 'polypeptide(L)'
;MNFSKKSQAAMEFLMTYGWAILVVLVAIGALAYFGVLSPDRFLPAKCQLPAGIACTDFRLNGGTDQMTIVLRNGLGFDATSVGIYSAGCTASTGNTLTNGQQSSYTLACATTPVDVLSSGAKYSGDVNVTYTNADTSLAHKVQGH
;
A
#
# COMPACT_ATOMS: atom_id res chain seq x y z
N MET A 1 -62.17 -3.56 7.98
CA MET A 1 -60.73 -3.86 7.76
C MET A 1 -60.25 -3.13 6.52
N ASN A 2 -59.39 -2.10 6.67
CA ASN A 2 -58.93 -1.24 5.54
C ASN A 2 -57.58 -1.70 4.92
N PHE A 3 -57.35 -3.00 4.84
CA PHE A 3 -56.11 -3.54 4.28
C PHE A 3 -56.00 -3.38 2.76
N SER A 4 -57.13 -3.38 2.05
CA SER A 4 -57.11 -3.34 0.58
C SER A 4 -56.63 -2.01 -0.01
N LYS A 5 -56.98 -0.89 0.61
CA LYS A 5 -56.58 0.45 0.12
C LYS A 5 -55.11 0.72 0.33
N LYS A 6 -54.50 0.26 1.41
CA LYS A 6 -53.05 0.41 1.65
C LYS A 6 -52.23 -0.48 0.72
N SER A 7 -52.72 -1.68 0.43
CA SER A 7 -52.08 -2.60 -0.51
C SER A 7 -52.13 -2.06 -1.94
N GLN A 8 -53.23 -1.44 -2.34
CA GLN A 8 -53.44 -0.85 -3.65
C GLN A 8 -52.48 0.33 -3.90
N ALA A 9 -52.33 1.24 -2.92
CA ALA A 9 -51.39 2.36 -2.98
C ALA A 9 -49.92 1.88 -3.07
N ALA A 10 -49.53 0.82 -2.36
CA ALA A 10 -48.20 0.23 -2.44
C ALA A 10 -47.92 -0.39 -3.81
N MET A 11 -48.92 -1.05 -4.43
CA MET A 11 -48.79 -1.63 -5.77
C MET A 11 -48.69 -0.55 -6.84
N GLU A 12 -49.43 0.53 -6.75
CA GLU A 12 -49.30 1.66 -7.65
C GLU A 12 -47.92 2.33 -7.58
N PHE A 13 -47.41 2.50 -6.37
CA PHE A 13 -46.06 3.03 -6.14
C PHE A 13 -44.98 2.13 -6.77
N LEU A 14 -45.09 0.82 -6.53
CA LEU A 14 -44.14 -0.15 -7.13
C LEU A 14 -44.24 -0.19 -8.66
N MET A 15 -45.40 -0.08 -9.22
CA MET A 15 -45.58 -0.03 -10.70
C MET A 15 -45.01 1.26 -11.30
N THR A 16 -45.09 2.37 -10.58
CA THR A 16 -44.62 3.68 -11.08
C THR A 16 -43.13 3.88 -10.90
N TYR A 17 -42.57 3.46 -9.75
CA TYR A 17 -41.17 3.72 -9.39
C TYR A 17 -40.28 2.47 -9.43
N GLY A 18 -40.84 1.27 -9.54
CA GLY A 18 -40.09 0.02 -9.49
C GLY A 18 -39.03 -0.08 -10.59
N TRP A 19 -39.35 0.40 -11.79
CA TRP A 19 -38.38 0.43 -12.90
C TRP A 19 -37.22 1.39 -12.63
N ALA A 20 -37.47 2.53 -11.98
CA ALA A 20 -36.43 3.49 -11.64
C ALA A 20 -35.46 2.93 -10.57
N ILE A 21 -36.02 2.23 -9.58
CA ILE A 21 -35.21 1.53 -8.55
C ILE A 21 -34.37 0.44 -9.21
N LEU A 22 -34.92 -0.32 -10.14
CA LEU A 22 -34.21 -1.36 -10.87
C LEU A 22 -33.05 -0.78 -11.67
N VAL A 23 -33.25 0.32 -12.40
CA VAL A 23 -32.17 1.00 -13.16
C VAL A 23 -31.06 1.47 -12.23
N VAL A 24 -31.40 2.06 -11.10
CA VAL A 24 -30.39 2.50 -10.10
C VAL A 24 -29.59 1.31 -9.56
N LEU A 25 -30.25 0.20 -9.21
CA LEU A 25 -29.57 -1.00 -8.72
C LEU A 25 -28.63 -1.60 -9.77
N VAL A 26 -29.06 -1.65 -11.03
CA VAL A 26 -28.23 -2.12 -12.15
C VAL A 26 -27.03 -1.20 -12.35
N ALA A 27 -27.22 0.11 -12.30
CA ALA A 27 -26.15 1.08 -12.42
C ALA A 27 -25.11 0.94 -11.29
N ILE A 28 -25.56 0.82 -10.03
CA ILE A 28 -24.68 0.59 -8.88
C ILE A 28 -23.95 -0.75 -9.02
N GLY A 29 -24.64 -1.80 -9.44
CA GLY A 29 -24.05 -3.11 -9.67
C GLY A 29 -22.96 -3.08 -10.76
N ALA A 30 -23.21 -2.38 -11.86
CA ALA A 30 -22.22 -2.18 -12.92
C ALA A 30 -21.00 -1.39 -12.42
N LEU A 31 -21.20 -0.30 -11.69
CA LEU A 31 -20.12 0.49 -11.10
C LEU A 31 -19.28 -0.33 -10.11
N ALA A 32 -19.93 -1.17 -9.30
CA ALA A 32 -19.25 -2.08 -8.39
C ALA A 32 -18.43 -3.14 -9.15
N TYR A 33 -19.00 -3.70 -10.22
CA TYR A 33 -18.32 -4.68 -11.06
C TYR A 33 -17.07 -4.10 -11.74
N PHE A 34 -17.15 -2.90 -12.28
CA PHE A 34 -15.98 -2.22 -12.87
C PHE A 34 -14.97 -1.74 -11.85
N GLY A 35 -15.23 -1.91 -10.55
CA GLY A 35 -14.33 -1.56 -9.48
C GLY A 35 -14.17 -0.05 -9.26
N VAL A 36 -15.08 0.77 -9.82
CA VAL A 36 -15.06 2.23 -9.64
C VAL A 36 -15.28 2.61 -8.18
N LEU A 37 -16.00 1.77 -7.43
CA LEU A 37 -16.23 1.96 -5.99
C LEU A 37 -15.05 1.51 -5.10
N SER A 38 -13.97 1.01 -5.71
CA SER A 38 -12.74 0.64 -4.99
C SER A 38 -11.73 1.78 -5.09
N PRO A 39 -11.67 2.71 -4.13
CA PRO A 39 -10.77 3.87 -4.18
C PRO A 39 -9.31 3.46 -4.22
N ASP A 40 -9.01 2.27 -3.72
CA ASP A 40 -7.65 1.70 -3.70
C ASP A 40 -7.02 1.50 -5.08
N ARG A 41 -7.81 1.38 -6.14
CA ARG A 41 -7.28 1.22 -7.50
C ARG A 41 -6.73 2.53 -8.08
N PHE A 42 -7.17 3.65 -7.55
CA PHE A 42 -6.79 4.98 -8.03
C PHE A 42 -5.68 5.63 -7.21
N LEU A 43 -5.33 5.05 -6.05
CA LEU A 43 -4.26 5.54 -5.22
C LEU A 43 -2.91 5.12 -5.81
N PRO A 44 -2.02 6.08 -6.11
CA PRO A 44 -0.68 5.74 -6.54
C PRO A 44 0.06 5.02 -5.40
N ALA A 45 0.86 4.04 -5.76
CA ALA A 45 1.77 3.41 -4.82
C ALA A 45 2.77 4.45 -4.31
N LYS A 46 2.98 4.50 -3.01
CA LYS A 46 3.85 5.48 -2.35
C LYS A 46 4.78 4.77 -1.38
N CYS A 47 6.01 5.23 -1.34
CA CYS A 47 6.97 4.92 -0.30
C CYS A 47 7.40 6.24 0.33
N GLN A 48 7.05 6.47 1.59
CA GLN A 48 7.32 7.72 2.28
C GLN A 48 8.21 7.46 3.50
N LEU A 49 9.34 8.13 3.54
CA LEU A 49 10.27 8.15 4.66
C LEU A 49 10.40 9.58 5.20
N PRO A 50 10.77 9.76 6.46
CA PRO A 50 11.06 11.07 7.04
C PRO A 50 12.20 11.77 6.31
N ALA A 51 12.32 13.08 6.55
CA ALA A 51 13.39 13.90 5.99
C ALA A 51 14.78 13.33 6.31
N GLY A 52 15.66 13.32 5.31
CA GLY A 52 17.03 12.84 5.41
C GLY A 52 17.30 11.60 4.56
N ILE A 53 16.48 10.58 4.62
CA ILE A 53 16.56 9.44 3.70
C ILE A 53 15.27 9.41 2.87
N ALA A 54 15.42 9.52 1.57
CA ALA A 54 14.28 9.50 0.65
C ALA A 54 14.14 8.14 -0.01
N CYS A 55 12.92 7.60 -0.03
CA CYS A 55 12.56 6.49 -0.89
C CYS A 55 12.30 7.04 -2.30
N THR A 56 13.17 6.72 -3.25
CA THR A 56 13.08 7.25 -4.63
C THR A 56 12.34 6.32 -5.56
N ASP A 57 12.39 5.02 -5.29
CA ASP A 57 11.68 4.01 -6.06
C ASP A 57 11.49 2.75 -5.22
N PHE A 58 10.49 1.95 -5.57
CA PHE A 58 10.28 0.65 -4.96
C PHE A 58 9.57 -0.29 -5.92
N ARG A 59 9.84 -1.57 -5.78
CA ARG A 59 9.26 -2.63 -6.59
C ARG A 59 8.93 -3.83 -5.72
N LEU A 60 7.72 -4.34 -5.88
CA LEU A 60 7.25 -5.58 -5.29
C LEU A 60 7.16 -6.66 -6.37
N ASN A 61 7.74 -7.81 -6.13
CA ASN A 61 7.70 -8.94 -7.04
C ASN A 61 7.08 -10.14 -6.32
N GLY A 62 5.78 -10.36 -6.56
CA GLY A 62 5.04 -11.48 -5.99
C GLY A 62 5.41 -12.85 -6.57
N GLY A 63 6.14 -12.91 -7.70
CA GLY A 63 6.61 -14.18 -8.26
C GLY A 63 7.90 -14.69 -7.63
N THR A 64 8.68 -13.81 -7.01
CA THR A 64 9.94 -14.14 -6.31
C THR A 64 9.90 -13.77 -4.84
N ASP A 65 8.76 -13.30 -4.33
CA ASP A 65 8.56 -12.83 -2.96
C ASP A 65 9.64 -11.84 -2.50
N GLN A 66 9.97 -10.90 -3.38
CA GLN A 66 11.00 -9.90 -3.12
C GLN A 66 10.44 -8.49 -3.18
N MET A 67 10.88 -7.68 -2.23
CA MET A 67 10.67 -6.24 -2.21
C MET A 67 12.02 -5.55 -2.47
N THR A 68 12.09 -4.71 -3.49
CA THR A 68 13.26 -3.87 -3.75
C THR A 68 12.90 -2.43 -3.45
N ILE A 69 13.71 -1.77 -2.63
CA ILE A 69 13.53 -0.36 -2.26
C ILE A 69 14.81 0.38 -2.63
N VAL A 70 14.66 1.52 -3.29
CA VAL A 70 15.77 2.40 -3.64
C VAL A 70 15.76 3.60 -2.71
N LEU A 71 16.81 3.74 -1.92
CA LEU A 71 16.99 4.84 -0.96
C LEU A 71 18.02 5.82 -1.47
N ARG A 72 17.78 7.10 -1.25
CA ARG A 72 18.72 8.18 -1.48
C ARG A 72 19.08 8.84 -0.14
N ASN A 73 20.37 9.03 0.07
CA ASN A 73 20.87 9.71 1.24
C ASN A 73 20.90 11.23 1.03
N GLY A 74 20.15 11.94 1.84
CA GLY A 74 20.12 13.41 1.92
C GLY A 74 20.46 13.92 3.33
N LEU A 75 21.15 13.09 4.15
CA LEU A 75 21.46 13.43 5.55
C LEU A 75 22.58 14.46 5.71
N GLY A 76 23.42 14.65 4.66
CA GLY A 76 24.59 15.51 4.73
C GLY A 76 25.86 14.78 5.19
N PHE A 77 25.77 13.50 5.58
CA PHE A 77 26.89 12.63 5.99
C PHE A 77 26.67 11.22 5.44
N ASP A 78 27.71 10.39 5.50
CA ASP A 78 27.63 9.00 5.08
C ASP A 78 26.89 8.15 6.12
N ALA A 79 25.96 7.36 5.67
CA ALA A 79 25.24 6.38 6.50
C ALA A 79 25.86 5.00 6.33
N THR A 80 26.42 4.45 7.40
CA THR A 80 27.02 3.11 7.43
C THR A 80 26.05 2.11 8.06
N SER A 81 26.26 0.82 7.83
CA SER A 81 25.46 -0.27 8.40
C SER A 81 23.96 -0.06 8.15
N VAL A 82 23.62 0.38 6.95
CA VAL A 82 22.21 0.62 6.60
C VAL A 82 21.45 -0.69 6.60
N GLY A 83 20.39 -0.75 7.39
CA GLY A 83 19.47 -1.88 7.47
C GLY A 83 18.05 -1.46 7.14
N ILE A 84 17.35 -2.27 6.35
CA ILE A 84 15.94 -2.05 6.03
C ILE A 84 15.13 -3.23 6.56
N TYR A 85 14.04 -2.91 7.24
CA TYR A 85 13.13 -3.88 7.83
C TYR A 85 11.71 -3.53 7.42
N SER A 86 10.96 -4.50 6.97
CA SER A 86 9.53 -4.40 6.74
C SER A 86 8.82 -5.63 7.28
N ALA A 87 7.56 -5.47 7.70
CA ALA A 87 6.81 -6.57 8.28
C ALA A 87 6.67 -7.74 7.27
N GLY A 88 7.03 -8.95 7.70
CA GLY A 88 7.00 -10.14 6.86
C GLY A 88 8.16 -10.29 5.88
N CYS A 89 9.14 -9.38 5.90
CA CYS A 89 10.33 -9.48 5.05
C CYS A 89 11.61 -9.58 5.88
N THR A 90 12.61 -10.30 5.35
CA THR A 90 13.94 -10.36 5.98
C THR A 90 14.69 -9.07 5.77
N ALA A 91 15.43 -8.66 6.79
CA ALA A 91 16.22 -7.44 6.73
C ALA A 91 17.33 -7.53 5.68
N SER A 92 17.51 -6.44 4.92
CA SER A 92 18.73 -6.20 4.17
C SER A 92 19.65 -5.31 5.02
N THR A 93 20.84 -5.76 5.36
CA THR A 93 21.76 -5.04 6.25
C THR A 93 23.17 -4.99 5.69
N GLY A 94 23.93 -3.99 6.12
CA GLY A 94 25.37 -3.96 5.96
C GLY A 94 25.94 -3.08 4.85
N ASN A 95 25.12 -2.39 4.09
CA ASN A 95 25.58 -1.50 3.02
C ASN A 95 25.86 -0.09 3.56
N THR A 96 26.83 0.59 2.95
CA THR A 96 27.05 2.02 3.17
C THR A 96 26.28 2.80 2.11
N LEU A 97 25.56 3.83 2.55
CA LEU A 97 24.86 4.75 1.69
C LEU A 97 25.53 6.13 1.79
N THR A 98 26.39 6.42 0.83
CA THR A 98 27.16 7.66 0.77
C THR A 98 26.25 8.86 0.60
N ASN A 99 26.61 10.00 1.17
CA ASN A 99 25.87 11.24 1.09
C ASN A 99 25.58 11.63 -0.37
N GLY A 100 24.32 11.96 -0.66
CA GLY A 100 23.84 12.33 -2.00
C GLY A 100 23.65 11.16 -2.96
N GLN A 101 24.13 9.97 -2.65
CA GLN A 101 24.01 8.78 -3.49
C GLN A 101 22.70 8.02 -3.21
N GLN A 102 22.35 7.16 -4.15
CA GLN A 102 21.24 6.21 -4.01
C GLN A 102 21.72 4.77 -4.12
N SER A 103 21.08 3.88 -3.41
CA SER A 103 21.34 2.45 -3.43
C SER A 103 20.05 1.66 -3.36
N SER A 104 20.05 0.50 -3.99
CA SER A 104 18.93 -0.43 -3.99
C SER A 104 19.14 -1.52 -2.93
N TYR A 105 18.09 -1.83 -2.21
CA TYR A 105 18.05 -2.86 -1.18
C TYR A 105 16.95 -3.86 -1.52
N THR A 106 17.29 -5.13 -1.56
CA THR A 106 16.35 -6.21 -1.84
C THR A 106 16.10 -7.01 -0.57
N LEU A 107 14.84 -7.10 -0.18
CA LEU A 107 14.36 -7.87 0.97
C LEU A 107 13.64 -9.10 0.45
N ALA A 108 13.92 -10.27 1.01
CA ALA A 108 13.11 -11.46 0.77
C ALA A 108 11.93 -11.45 1.73
N CYS A 109 10.72 -11.55 1.21
CA CYS A 109 9.49 -11.54 2.00
C CYS A 109 9.00 -12.98 2.23
N ALA A 110 8.55 -13.28 3.45
CA ALA A 110 8.16 -14.63 3.81
C ALA A 110 6.86 -15.05 3.11
N THR A 111 6.84 -16.26 2.61
CA THR A 111 5.67 -16.87 1.98
C THR A 111 4.71 -17.51 2.99
N THR A 112 5.12 -17.66 4.26
CA THR A 112 4.32 -18.32 5.31
C THR A 112 4.39 -17.56 6.63
N PRO A 113 3.29 -17.45 7.38
CA PRO A 113 1.97 -18.06 7.17
C PRO A 113 1.04 -17.24 6.27
N VAL A 114 1.44 -16.05 5.86
CA VAL A 114 0.67 -15.17 4.97
C VAL A 114 1.56 -14.80 3.79
N ASP A 115 1.04 -15.05 2.61
CA ASP A 115 1.64 -14.62 1.35
C ASP A 115 1.60 -13.08 1.28
N VAL A 116 2.69 -12.46 1.70
CA VAL A 116 2.78 -11.00 1.88
C VAL A 116 2.74 -10.29 0.52
N LEU A 117 3.20 -10.96 -0.53
CA LEU A 117 3.33 -10.40 -1.87
C LEU A 117 2.61 -11.26 -2.93
N SER A 118 1.38 -11.70 -2.67
CA SER A 118 0.60 -12.41 -3.69
C SER A 118 0.42 -11.55 -4.94
N SER A 119 0.48 -12.21 -6.10
CA SER A 119 0.30 -11.54 -7.39
C SER A 119 -1.04 -10.78 -7.45
N GLY A 120 -0.98 -9.47 -7.68
CA GLY A 120 -2.16 -8.59 -7.74
C GLY A 120 -2.66 -8.10 -6.37
N ALA A 121 -2.08 -8.55 -5.25
CA ALA A 121 -2.37 -8.00 -3.94
C ALA A 121 -1.66 -6.65 -3.73
N LYS A 122 -2.28 -5.80 -2.91
CA LYS A 122 -1.64 -4.56 -2.45
C LYS A 122 -0.90 -4.85 -1.15
N TYR A 123 0.32 -4.38 -1.07
CA TYR A 123 1.08 -4.36 0.15
C TYR A 123 0.98 -2.98 0.80
N SER A 124 0.68 -2.95 2.08
CA SER A 124 0.73 -1.76 2.91
C SER A 124 1.40 -2.15 4.21
N GLY A 125 2.48 -1.49 4.56
CA GLY A 125 3.22 -1.81 5.76
C GLY A 125 4.31 -0.79 6.04
N ASP A 126 4.75 -0.80 7.29
CA ASP A 126 5.81 0.08 7.75
C ASP A 126 7.17 -0.37 7.24
N VAL A 127 7.97 0.59 6.82
CA VAL A 127 9.36 0.41 6.45
C VAL A 127 10.22 1.10 7.51
N ASN A 128 11.05 0.33 8.18
CA ASN A 128 12.01 0.82 9.16
C ASN A 128 13.40 0.81 8.55
N VAL A 129 14.07 1.95 8.57
CA VAL A 129 15.46 2.08 8.13
C VAL A 129 16.32 2.39 9.33
N THR A 130 17.34 1.58 9.57
CA THR A 130 18.37 1.81 10.59
C THR A 130 19.68 2.15 9.90
N TYR A 131 20.43 3.06 10.46
CA TYR A 131 21.76 3.42 9.96
C TYR A 131 22.63 3.97 11.07
N THR A 132 23.92 3.94 10.86
CA THR A 132 24.91 4.57 11.74
C THR A 132 25.52 5.77 11.03
N ASN A 133 25.55 6.91 11.71
CA ASN A 133 26.23 8.10 11.21
C ASN A 133 27.74 7.83 11.19
N ALA A 134 28.38 7.99 10.04
CA ALA A 134 29.81 7.72 9.88
C ALA A 134 30.69 8.66 10.70
N ASP A 135 30.27 9.92 10.90
CA ASP A 135 31.06 10.93 11.60
C ASP A 135 30.98 10.80 13.13
N THR A 136 29.80 10.45 13.65
CA THR A 136 29.54 10.41 15.11
C THR A 136 29.47 9.00 15.68
N SER A 137 29.40 7.97 14.82
CA SER A 137 29.19 6.57 15.18
C SER A 137 27.89 6.30 15.96
N LEU A 138 26.92 7.21 15.87
CA LEU A 138 25.62 7.04 16.52
C LEU A 138 24.64 6.32 15.59
N ALA A 139 23.92 5.35 16.18
CA ALA A 139 22.89 4.63 15.46
C ALA A 139 21.57 5.42 15.46
N HIS A 140 20.93 5.44 14.31
CA HIS A 140 19.64 6.08 14.10
C HIS A 140 18.62 5.10 13.52
N LYS A 141 17.35 5.35 13.80
CA LYS A 141 16.23 4.62 13.22
C LYS A 141 15.19 5.62 12.69
N VAL A 142 14.77 5.41 11.47
CA VAL A 142 13.67 6.14 10.85
C VAL A 142 12.59 5.17 10.40
N GLN A 143 11.35 5.59 10.51
CA GLN A 143 10.19 4.79 10.14
C GLN A 143 9.36 5.54 9.11
N GLY A 144 8.95 4.82 8.07
CA GLY A 144 8.07 5.29 7.01
C GLY A 144 7.00 4.27 6.67
N HIS A 145 6.19 4.61 5.67
CA HIS A 145 5.08 3.77 5.19
C HIS A 145 5.02 3.74 3.67
#